data_0feab744d33cf3df790cc07be8ed56ab
#
_entry.id   0feab744d33cf3df790cc07be8ed56ab
#
_cell.length_a   1.000
_cell.length_b   1.000
_cell.length_c   1.000
_cell.angle_alpha   90.00
_cell.angle_beta   90.00
_cell.angle_gamma   90.00
#
_symmetry.space_group_name_H-M   'P 1'
#
loop_
_entity.id
_entity.type
_entity.pdbx_description
1 polymer ?
#
loop_
_entity_poly.entity_id
_entity_poly.type
_entity_poly.pdbx_seq_one_letter_code
_entity_poly.pdbx_strand_id
1 'polypeptide(L)'
;MVIHNSGEAGRSAAGRGLGSLDGVIDVNDLRLNPEQFRASQRARRADESLVDAVLAADARRRESVTAYETLRAEQNAFGKRVAQARGEEKQALLAEVKQLATAVKAASATSEEAKAEQEVLLRKLPNLVQDGVPEGGEDDYLVLRTVGSPRDFAADGFEPRDHLEIGELIGAIDMERGAKVSGSRFYFLKGVGARLEIGLLRMALDQAMDAGFTPMITPTLVRPETMQGTGFDIAHDAEIYRLEEDDLYLVGTSEVALAGYHSDEIIDLGAGPVRYAGWSSCYRREAGSHGKDTRGIIRVHQFNKVEMFTYTTVEDAPAEHERMLAWEEQMLAKVELPYRVIDTAAGDLGMSAARKFDCEAWVPTQGDYRELTSTSNCTTFQARRLNIRERQEGEGQKGTRAVATLNGTLATTRWIVAILEHHQNPDGSVTVPAALRPYMNGLETLPVL
;
A
#
# COMPACT_ATOMS: atom_id res chain seq x y z
N MET A 1 -9.87 41.88 -9.94
CA MET A 1 -10.44 42.35 -8.69
C MET A 1 -9.61 41.78 -7.58
N VAL A 2 -8.62 42.54 -7.14
CA VAL A 2 -7.62 42.16 -6.14
C VAL A 2 -8.24 42.44 -4.78
N ILE A 3 -8.32 41.46 -3.93
CA ILE A 3 -8.60 41.69 -2.51
C ILE A 3 -7.35 41.24 -1.73
N HIS A 4 -6.60 42.27 -1.31
CA HIS A 4 -5.66 42.18 -0.20
C HIS A 4 -6.42 41.89 1.09
N ASN A 5 -6.02 40.93 1.85
CA ASN A 5 -6.20 40.97 3.29
C ASN A 5 -4.93 40.48 3.97
N SER A 6 -4.31 41.41 4.64
CA SER A 6 -3.14 41.24 5.51
C SER A 6 -3.65 40.91 6.92
N GLY A 7 -2.97 39.97 7.57
CA GLY A 7 -2.99 39.99 9.04
C GLY A 7 -2.96 38.61 9.72
N GLU A 8 -1.86 38.39 10.44
CA GLU A 8 -1.70 37.58 11.64
C GLU A 8 -1.44 36.09 11.47
N ALA A 9 -0.28 35.79 11.69
CA ALA A 9 0.46 35.54 12.94
C ALA A 9 0.72 34.08 13.19
N GLY A 10 1.98 33.76 13.10
CA GLY A 10 2.58 32.48 13.44
C GLY A 10 1.97 31.81 14.67
N ARG A 11 1.51 30.61 14.46
CA ARG A 11 1.50 29.58 15.49
C ARG A 11 2.42 28.47 15.05
N SER A 12 3.58 28.48 15.67
CA SER A 12 4.51 27.37 15.77
C SER A 12 3.72 26.07 15.82
N ALA A 13 3.87 25.23 14.80
CA ALA A 13 3.50 23.84 14.88
C ALA A 13 4.55 23.15 15.78
N ALA A 14 4.37 23.35 17.10
CA ALA A 14 5.02 22.50 18.09
C ALA A 14 4.52 21.09 17.86
N GLY A 15 5.47 20.17 17.60
CA GLY A 15 5.26 18.78 17.29
C GLY A 15 4.14 18.14 18.14
N ARG A 16 3.10 17.69 17.48
CA ARG A 16 2.23 16.66 18.03
C ARG A 16 3.06 15.39 17.99
N GLY A 17 3.45 14.93 19.17
CA GLY A 17 4.15 13.66 19.33
C GLY A 17 3.37 12.57 18.56
N LEU A 18 4.09 11.84 17.72
CA LEU A 18 3.66 10.58 17.14
C LEU A 18 3.04 9.75 18.27
N GLY A 19 1.82 9.27 18.03
CA GLY A 19 1.04 8.48 18.98
C GLY A 19 1.84 7.33 19.58
N SER A 20 1.37 6.77 20.68
CA SER A 20 2.01 5.70 21.44
C SER A 20 2.53 4.58 20.53
N LEU A 21 3.63 3.95 20.95
CA LEU A 21 4.37 2.87 20.26
C LEU A 21 3.53 1.61 19.87
N ASP A 22 2.24 1.61 20.17
CA ASP A 22 1.27 0.59 19.73
C ASP A 22 1.02 0.61 18.20
N GLY A 23 1.69 1.51 17.48
CA GLY A 23 1.39 1.87 16.10
C GLY A 23 2.07 1.06 14.99
N VAL A 24 3.00 0.12 15.22
CA VAL A 24 3.69 -0.57 14.09
C VAL A 24 3.36 -2.06 14.11
N ILE A 25 4.04 -2.84 14.89
CA ILE A 25 3.73 -4.24 15.20
C ILE A 25 3.45 -4.28 16.70
N ASP A 26 2.56 -5.15 17.14
CA ASP A 26 2.35 -5.32 18.56
C ASP A 26 3.61 -5.90 19.21
N VAL A 27 4.39 -5.02 19.86
CA VAL A 27 5.64 -5.42 20.53
C VAL A 27 5.35 -6.43 21.67
N ASN A 28 4.14 -6.42 22.24
CA ASN A 28 3.76 -7.42 23.24
C ASN A 28 3.60 -8.79 22.58
N ASP A 29 2.98 -8.83 21.40
CA ASP A 29 2.84 -10.07 20.64
C ASP A 29 4.21 -10.57 20.18
N LEU A 30 5.07 -9.69 19.67
CA LEU A 30 6.44 -10.03 19.31
C LEU A 30 7.23 -10.63 20.50
N ARG A 31 7.06 -10.09 21.72
CA ARG A 31 7.71 -10.61 22.92
C ARG A 31 7.16 -11.97 23.35
N LEU A 32 5.86 -12.19 23.21
CA LEU A 32 5.19 -13.44 23.58
C LEU A 32 5.45 -14.56 22.59
N ASN A 33 5.54 -14.21 21.29
CA ASN A 33 5.60 -15.15 20.18
C ASN A 33 6.76 -14.88 19.20
N PRO A 34 8.02 -14.69 19.67
CA PRO A 34 9.13 -14.26 18.81
C PRO A 34 9.43 -15.26 17.68
N GLU A 35 9.17 -16.55 17.90
CA GLU A 35 9.42 -17.58 16.90
C GLU A 35 8.46 -17.51 15.71
N GLN A 36 7.23 -17.06 15.92
CA GLN A 36 6.28 -16.80 14.83
C GLN A 36 6.81 -15.70 13.88
N PHE A 37 7.40 -14.64 14.46
CA PHE A 37 8.00 -13.57 13.65
C PHE A 37 9.26 -14.04 12.92
N ARG A 38 10.12 -14.87 13.55
CA ARG A 38 11.28 -15.47 12.86
C ARG A 38 10.83 -16.41 11.74
N ALA A 39 9.81 -17.25 11.99
CA ALA A 39 9.25 -18.11 10.95
C ALA A 39 8.70 -17.31 9.76
N SER A 40 8.02 -16.18 10.03
CA SER A 40 7.56 -15.27 8.99
C SER A 40 8.72 -14.67 8.18
N GLN A 41 9.84 -14.30 8.84
CA GLN A 41 11.04 -13.82 8.13
C GLN A 41 11.66 -14.92 7.27
N ARG A 42 11.76 -16.16 7.78
CA ARG A 42 12.26 -17.32 6.99
C ARG A 42 11.39 -17.56 5.77
N ALA A 43 10.05 -17.58 5.93
CA ALA A 43 9.13 -17.76 4.82
C ALA A 43 9.34 -16.70 3.73
N ARG A 44 9.61 -15.45 4.13
CA ARG A 44 9.94 -14.33 3.23
C ARG A 44 11.37 -14.36 2.66
N ARG A 45 12.22 -15.33 3.05
CA ARG A 45 13.67 -15.33 2.78
C ARG A 45 14.36 -14.04 3.26
N ALA A 46 13.84 -13.42 4.30
CA ALA A 46 14.36 -12.21 4.93
C ALA A 46 15.21 -12.52 6.16
N ASP A 47 15.93 -11.50 6.67
CA ASP A 47 16.83 -11.66 7.81
C ASP A 47 16.07 -11.83 9.14
N GLU A 48 16.18 -13.00 9.75
CA GLU A 48 15.59 -13.32 11.07
C GLU A 48 16.21 -12.50 12.21
N SER A 49 17.48 -12.07 12.07
CA SER A 49 18.17 -11.31 13.12
C SER A 49 17.51 -9.96 13.41
N LEU A 50 16.70 -9.45 12.49
CA LEU A 50 15.89 -8.25 12.69
C LEU A 50 14.93 -8.40 13.87
N VAL A 51 14.36 -9.61 14.07
CA VAL A 51 13.48 -9.90 15.22
C VAL A 51 14.23 -9.74 16.53
N ASP A 52 15.45 -10.27 16.61
CA ASP A 52 16.29 -10.17 17.80
C ASP A 52 16.74 -8.72 18.06
N ALA A 53 17.05 -7.98 16.99
CA ALA A 53 17.41 -6.57 17.09
C ALA A 53 16.24 -5.73 17.65
N VAL A 54 15.00 -5.99 17.21
CA VAL A 54 13.79 -5.33 17.72
C VAL A 54 13.56 -5.67 19.19
N LEU A 55 13.68 -6.94 19.58
CA LEU A 55 13.54 -7.38 20.97
C LEU A 55 14.59 -6.74 21.89
N ALA A 56 15.84 -6.65 21.43
CA ALA A 56 16.91 -5.99 22.18
C ALA A 56 16.65 -4.48 22.35
N ALA A 57 16.17 -3.81 21.29
CA ALA A 57 15.80 -2.40 21.36
C ALA A 57 14.60 -2.15 22.29
N ASP A 58 13.61 -3.06 22.29
CA ASP A 58 12.48 -3.01 23.24
C ASP A 58 12.94 -3.15 24.70
N ALA A 59 13.87 -4.07 24.95
CA ALA A 59 14.44 -4.23 26.30
C ALA A 59 15.16 -2.93 26.75
N ARG A 60 16.02 -2.36 25.90
CA ARG A 60 16.72 -1.09 26.19
C ARG A 60 15.74 0.05 26.45
N ARG A 61 14.68 0.17 25.64
CA ARG A 61 13.64 1.20 25.84
C ARG A 61 12.97 1.04 27.20
N ARG A 62 12.55 -0.16 27.57
CA ARG A 62 11.88 -0.41 28.86
C ARG A 62 12.78 -0.08 30.04
N GLU A 63 14.06 -0.46 29.97
CA GLU A 63 15.06 -0.13 30.99
C GLU A 63 15.27 1.38 31.11
N SER A 64 15.45 2.09 29.99
CA SER A 64 15.67 3.54 29.98
C SER A 64 14.46 4.32 30.47
N VAL A 65 13.23 3.91 30.12
CA VAL A 65 11.99 4.51 30.64
C VAL A 65 11.89 4.31 32.15
N THR A 66 12.15 3.11 32.65
CA THR A 66 12.13 2.81 34.11
C THR A 66 13.15 3.65 34.86
N ALA A 67 14.36 3.77 34.31
CA ALA A 67 15.43 4.61 34.91
C ALA A 67 15.04 6.10 34.96
N TYR A 68 14.48 6.62 33.86
CA TYR A 68 13.98 8.00 33.80
C TYR A 68 12.84 8.25 34.80
N GLU A 69 11.84 7.36 34.85
CA GLU A 69 10.72 7.49 35.80
C GLU A 69 11.17 7.43 37.27
N THR A 70 12.12 6.56 37.59
CA THR A 70 12.69 6.44 38.92
C THR A 70 13.38 7.75 39.32
N LEU A 71 14.31 8.27 38.51
CA LEU A 71 15.02 9.53 38.78
C LEU A 71 14.07 10.72 38.87
N ARG A 72 12.99 10.74 38.05
CA ARG A 72 11.97 11.79 38.11
C ARG A 72 11.15 11.72 39.39
N ALA A 73 10.82 10.52 39.85
CA ALA A 73 10.13 10.34 41.14
C ALA A 73 11.00 10.80 42.30
N GLU A 74 12.32 10.47 42.28
CA GLU A 74 13.29 10.98 43.26
C GLU A 74 13.37 12.49 43.23
N GLN A 75 13.50 13.12 42.07
CA GLN A 75 13.52 14.57 41.92
C GLN A 75 12.28 15.23 42.54
N ASN A 76 11.10 14.67 42.30
CA ASN A 76 9.84 15.16 42.87
C ASN A 76 9.80 15.03 44.40
N ALA A 77 10.33 13.94 44.96
CA ALA A 77 10.44 13.73 46.39
C ALA A 77 11.43 14.73 47.04
N PHE A 78 12.59 14.96 46.39
CA PHE A 78 13.57 15.96 46.83
C PHE A 78 12.98 17.38 46.79
N GLY A 79 12.23 17.77 45.77
CA GLY A 79 11.55 19.07 45.70
C GLY A 79 10.67 19.35 46.90
N LYS A 80 9.95 18.33 47.41
CA LYS A 80 9.14 18.43 48.64
C LYS A 80 10.02 18.64 49.88
N ARG A 81 11.15 17.95 50.00
CA ARG A 81 12.11 18.10 51.11
C ARG A 81 12.74 19.50 51.12
N VAL A 82 13.18 20.01 49.98
CA VAL A 82 13.74 21.37 49.84
C VAL A 82 12.72 22.42 50.27
N ALA A 83 11.42 22.25 49.97
CA ALA A 83 10.39 23.19 50.37
C ALA A 83 10.21 23.28 51.91
N GLN A 84 10.54 22.21 52.63
CA GLN A 84 10.44 22.13 54.11
C GLN A 84 11.72 22.49 54.83
N ALA A 85 12.91 22.38 54.19
CA ALA A 85 14.20 22.62 54.77
C ALA A 85 14.54 24.12 54.96
N ARG A 86 15.43 24.44 55.93
CA ARG A 86 15.91 25.80 56.24
C ARG A 86 17.44 25.81 56.44
N GLY A 87 18.07 27.00 56.29
CA GLY A 87 19.48 27.19 56.57
C GLY A 87 20.42 26.36 55.70
N GLU A 88 21.46 25.80 56.30
CA GLU A 88 22.53 25.00 55.63
C GLU A 88 21.99 23.71 55.01
N GLU A 89 21.01 23.09 55.67
CA GLU A 89 20.34 21.90 55.13
C GLU A 89 19.69 22.19 53.76
N LYS A 90 19.06 23.35 53.62
CA LYS A 90 18.44 23.76 52.33
C LYS A 90 19.49 23.94 51.24
N GLN A 91 20.68 24.47 51.56
CA GLN A 91 21.76 24.65 50.58
C GLN A 91 22.33 23.30 50.11
N ALA A 92 22.52 22.35 51.02
CA ALA A 92 22.97 21.00 50.68
C ALA A 92 21.96 20.30 49.76
N LEU A 93 20.67 20.34 50.10
CA LEU A 93 19.58 19.77 49.28
C LEU A 93 19.47 20.43 47.91
N LEU A 94 19.70 21.73 47.77
CA LEU A 94 19.72 22.43 46.48
C LEU A 94 20.85 21.95 45.56
N ALA A 95 22.03 21.63 46.11
CA ALA A 95 23.13 21.05 45.34
C ALA A 95 22.77 19.64 44.82
N GLU A 96 22.16 18.81 45.67
CA GLU A 96 21.70 17.48 45.28
C GLU A 96 20.59 17.54 44.22
N VAL A 97 19.61 18.45 44.35
CA VAL A 97 18.57 18.68 43.34
C VAL A 97 19.15 19.07 41.99
N LYS A 98 20.25 19.88 41.98
CA LYS A 98 20.90 20.26 40.72
C LYS A 98 21.56 19.08 40.04
N GLN A 99 22.21 18.18 40.82
CA GLN A 99 22.78 16.95 40.28
C GLN A 99 21.68 16.01 39.74
N LEU A 100 20.63 15.85 40.52
CA LEU A 100 19.48 15.02 40.16
C LEU A 100 18.75 15.55 38.89
N ALA A 101 18.62 16.87 38.76
CA ALA A 101 18.08 17.51 37.56
C ALA A 101 18.93 17.19 36.31
N THR A 102 20.26 17.18 36.45
CA THR A 102 21.16 16.80 35.37
C THR A 102 21.01 15.31 35.02
N ALA A 103 20.91 14.43 36.01
CA ALA A 103 20.68 13.01 35.82
C ALA A 103 19.32 12.72 35.15
N VAL A 104 18.25 13.37 35.56
CA VAL A 104 16.90 13.27 34.95
C VAL A 104 16.94 13.70 33.48
N LYS A 105 17.62 14.82 33.17
CA LYS A 105 17.77 15.27 31.78
C LYS A 105 18.52 14.26 30.91
N ALA A 106 19.62 13.69 31.42
CA ALA A 106 20.36 12.67 30.71
C ALA A 106 19.53 11.40 30.50
N ALA A 107 18.84 10.90 31.53
CA ALA A 107 17.98 9.75 31.43
C ALA A 107 16.81 9.96 30.45
N SER A 108 16.24 11.18 30.41
CA SER A 108 15.21 11.54 29.41
C SER A 108 15.75 11.45 27.98
N ALA A 109 16.94 11.97 27.72
CA ALA A 109 17.60 11.90 26.41
C ALA A 109 17.84 10.43 26.01
N THR A 110 18.39 9.61 26.90
CA THR A 110 18.62 8.17 26.66
C THR A 110 17.29 7.43 26.36
N SER A 111 16.22 7.80 27.06
CA SER A 111 14.89 7.19 26.83
C SER A 111 14.33 7.55 25.46
N GLU A 112 14.48 8.81 25.03
CA GLU A 112 14.05 9.25 23.68
C GLU A 112 14.89 8.59 22.56
N GLU A 113 16.21 8.46 22.76
CA GLU A 113 17.09 7.76 21.83
C GLU A 113 16.71 6.27 21.69
N ALA A 114 16.49 5.58 22.81
CA ALA A 114 16.09 4.17 22.80
C ALA A 114 14.71 3.97 22.15
N LYS A 115 13.79 4.92 22.35
CA LYS A 115 12.49 4.94 21.67
C LYS A 115 12.64 5.10 20.17
N ALA A 116 13.43 6.05 19.71
CA ALA A 116 13.67 6.30 18.29
C ALA A 116 14.35 5.09 17.61
N GLU A 117 15.33 4.46 18.28
CA GLU A 117 15.97 3.24 17.78
C GLU A 117 14.97 2.10 17.60
N GLN A 118 14.12 1.87 18.60
CA GLN A 118 13.08 0.84 18.50
C GLN A 118 12.11 1.12 17.36
N GLU A 119 11.65 2.35 17.18
CA GLU A 119 10.75 2.74 16.09
C GLU A 119 11.37 2.47 14.71
N VAL A 120 12.64 2.81 14.51
CA VAL A 120 13.36 2.56 13.25
C VAL A 120 13.41 1.06 12.93
N LEU A 121 13.69 0.23 13.94
CA LEU A 121 13.76 -1.23 13.74
C LEU A 121 12.37 -1.85 13.50
N LEU A 122 11.35 -1.43 14.25
CA LEU A 122 9.96 -1.89 14.08
C LEU A 122 9.42 -1.56 12.69
N ARG A 123 9.77 -0.41 12.13
CA ARG A 123 9.35 -0.02 10.77
C ARG A 123 9.89 -0.95 9.69
N LYS A 124 11.08 -1.55 9.91
CA LYS A 124 11.70 -2.49 8.96
C LYS A 124 11.08 -3.88 8.99
N LEU A 125 10.36 -4.21 10.06
CA LEU A 125 9.75 -5.53 10.20
C LEU A 125 8.45 -5.61 9.38
N PRO A 126 8.38 -6.49 8.37
CA PRO A 126 7.19 -6.65 7.56
C PRO A 126 6.05 -7.32 8.34
N ASN A 127 4.85 -7.25 7.80
CA ASN A 127 3.68 -7.91 8.36
C ASN A 127 3.90 -9.43 8.49
N LEU A 128 3.25 -10.05 9.46
CA LEU A 128 3.27 -11.50 9.64
C LEU A 128 2.62 -12.18 8.43
N VAL A 129 3.30 -13.19 7.91
CA VAL A 129 2.77 -14.06 6.87
C VAL A 129 1.65 -14.92 7.46
N GLN A 130 0.51 -15.02 6.77
CA GLN A 130 -0.59 -15.88 7.16
C GLN A 130 -0.27 -17.36 6.94
N ASP A 131 -0.89 -18.22 7.72
CA ASP A 131 -0.77 -19.67 7.56
C ASP A 131 -1.23 -20.12 6.17
N GLY A 132 -0.47 -21.04 5.57
CA GLY A 132 -0.78 -21.61 4.26
C GLY A 132 -0.30 -20.78 3.05
N VAL A 133 0.31 -19.62 3.26
CA VAL A 133 1.00 -18.88 2.20
C VAL A 133 2.23 -19.68 1.76
N PRO A 134 2.47 -19.84 0.44
CA PRO A 134 3.68 -20.55 -0.06
C PRO A 134 4.96 -19.86 0.44
N GLU A 135 5.93 -20.66 0.90
CA GLU A 135 7.24 -20.15 1.28
C GLU A 135 8.11 -19.97 0.04
N GLY A 136 8.95 -18.95 -0.01
CA GLY A 136 9.89 -18.80 -1.10
C GLY A 136 9.94 -17.42 -1.72
N GLY A 137 10.54 -17.31 -2.91
CA GLY A 137 10.66 -16.08 -3.70
C GLY A 137 9.61 -15.98 -4.82
N GLU A 138 9.82 -15.05 -5.75
CA GLU A 138 8.88 -14.71 -6.84
C GLU A 138 8.38 -15.94 -7.63
N ASP A 139 9.22 -16.95 -7.86
CA ASP A 139 8.88 -18.14 -8.66
C ASP A 139 8.23 -19.28 -7.86
N ASP A 140 8.14 -19.16 -6.53
CA ASP A 140 7.64 -20.23 -5.64
C ASP A 140 6.13 -20.11 -5.34
N TYR A 141 5.37 -19.36 -6.15
CA TYR A 141 3.92 -19.19 -6.02
C TYR A 141 3.16 -20.51 -6.26
N LEU A 142 1.93 -20.58 -5.76
CA LEU A 142 1.01 -21.68 -6.02
C LEU A 142 -0.08 -21.28 -6.99
N VAL A 143 -0.20 -21.98 -8.14
CA VAL A 143 -1.34 -21.79 -9.03
C VAL A 143 -2.58 -22.41 -8.40
N LEU A 144 -3.56 -21.60 -8.05
CA LEU A 144 -4.82 -22.04 -7.44
C LEU A 144 -5.80 -22.56 -8.49
N ARG A 145 -5.88 -21.88 -9.64
CA ARG A 145 -6.75 -22.24 -10.77
C ARG A 145 -6.35 -21.52 -12.05
N THR A 146 -6.72 -22.10 -13.17
CA THR A 146 -6.63 -21.48 -14.50
C THR A 146 -8.03 -21.43 -15.10
N VAL A 147 -8.39 -20.29 -15.68
CA VAL A 147 -9.72 -20.02 -16.26
C VAL A 147 -9.55 -19.65 -17.73
N GLY A 148 -10.30 -20.31 -18.59
CA GLY A 148 -10.17 -20.16 -20.04
C GLY A 148 -8.93 -20.86 -20.60
N SER A 149 -8.70 -20.68 -21.89
CA SER A 149 -7.53 -21.20 -22.61
C SER A 149 -6.94 -20.11 -23.49
N PRO A 150 -5.61 -20.03 -23.62
CA PRO A 150 -4.97 -19.17 -24.60
C PRO A 150 -5.57 -19.40 -26.00
N ARG A 151 -5.78 -18.32 -26.75
CA ARG A 151 -6.25 -18.39 -28.13
C ARG A 151 -5.16 -19.00 -29.00
N ASP A 152 -5.56 -19.94 -29.88
CA ASP A 152 -4.67 -20.55 -30.87
C ASP A 152 -4.70 -19.74 -32.18
N PHE A 153 -3.80 -18.76 -32.27
CA PHE A 153 -3.69 -17.89 -33.44
C PHE A 153 -3.21 -18.65 -34.70
N ALA A 154 -2.46 -19.75 -34.53
CA ALA A 154 -2.04 -20.57 -35.66
C ALA A 154 -3.24 -21.31 -36.27
N ALA A 155 -4.17 -21.80 -35.42
CA ALA A 155 -5.43 -22.37 -35.91
C ALA A 155 -6.32 -21.30 -36.56
N ASP A 156 -6.26 -20.04 -36.13
CA ASP A 156 -6.94 -18.90 -36.77
C ASP A 156 -6.25 -18.42 -38.04
N GLY A 157 -5.06 -18.96 -38.39
CA GLY A 157 -4.34 -18.74 -39.64
C GLY A 157 -3.52 -17.46 -39.70
N PHE A 158 -3.12 -16.87 -38.55
CA PHE A 158 -2.24 -15.71 -38.52
C PHE A 158 -1.35 -15.70 -37.27
N GLU A 159 -0.26 -14.95 -37.32
CA GLU A 159 0.62 -14.70 -36.18
C GLU A 159 0.14 -13.47 -35.38
N PRO A 160 0.11 -13.52 -34.04
CA PRO A 160 -0.32 -12.37 -33.24
C PRO A 160 0.72 -11.23 -33.30
N ARG A 161 0.22 -10.01 -33.43
CA ARG A 161 0.99 -8.78 -33.26
C ARG A 161 1.02 -8.37 -31.80
N ASP A 162 2.07 -7.70 -31.37
CA ASP A 162 2.11 -7.14 -30.02
C ASP A 162 1.19 -5.90 -29.89
N HIS A 163 0.87 -5.54 -28.65
CA HIS A 163 -0.05 -4.44 -28.36
C HIS A 163 0.43 -3.07 -28.90
N LEU A 164 1.74 -2.86 -29.06
CA LEU A 164 2.28 -1.62 -29.64
C LEU A 164 2.03 -1.58 -31.14
N GLU A 165 2.31 -2.66 -31.86
CA GLU A 165 2.01 -2.77 -33.31
C GLU A 165 0.52 -2.59 -33.57
N ILE A 166 -0.33 -3.25 -32.80
CA ILE A 166 -1.79 -3.06 -32.89
C ILE A 166 -2.15 -1.61 -32.56
N GLY A 167 -1.59 -1.08 -31.45
CA GLY A 167 -1.86 0.29 -31.01
C GLY A 167 -1.49 1.35 -32.05
N GLU A 168 -0.43 1.13 -32.82
CA GLU A 168 -0.03 1.98 -33.96
C GLU A 168 -1.00 1.85 -35.11
N LEU A 169 -1.39 0.61 -35.50
CA LEU A 169 -2.32 0.33 -36.60
C LEU A 169 -3.69 1.00 -36.38
N ILE A 170 -4.23 0.92 -35.16
CA ILE A 170 -5.53 1.52 -34.81
C ILE A 170 -5.40 2.97 -34.30
N GLY A 171 -4.19 3.51 -34.29
CA GLY A 171 -3.90 4.88 -33.83
C GLY A 171 -4.18 5.14 -32.36
N ALA A 172 -4.06 4.11 -31.52
CA ALA A 172 -4.42 4.14 -30.09
C ALA A 172 -3.26 4.52 -29.16
N ILE A 173 -2.03 4.12 -29.48
CA ILE A 173 -0.84 4.29 -28.63
C ILE A 173 0.19 5.15 -29.39
N ASP A 174 0.79 6.11 -28.68
CA ASP A 174 1.83 7.00 -29.24
C ASP A 174 3.01 7.10 -28.25
N MET A 175 3.98 6.21 -28.42
CA MET A 175 5.19 6.17 -27.60
C MET A 175 6.18 7.28 -27.99
N GLU A 176 6.25 7.63 -29.27
CA GLU A 176 7.21 8.64 -29.76
C GLU A 176 6.95 10.02 -29.14
N ARG A 177 5.68 10.43 -29.16
CA ARG A 177 5.29 11.71 -28.56
C ARG A 177 5.33 11.67 -27.04
N GLY A 178 5.03 10.52 -26.41
CA GLY A 178 5.22 10.30 -24.98
C GLY A 178 6.67 10.51 -24.59
N ALA A 179 7.60 9.86 -25.28
CA ALA A 179 9.02 10.00 -25.05
C ALA A 179 9.54 11.43 -25.32
N LYS A 180 9.01 12.10 -26.33
CA LYS A 180 9.35 13.49 -26.65
C LYS A 180 8.96 14.47 -25.53
N VAL A 181 7.83 14.24 -24.88
CA VAL A 181 7.29 15.17 -23.85
C VAL A 181 7.87 14.87 -22.48
N SER A 182 8.02 13.61 -22.12
CA SER A 182 8.30 13.21 -20.72
C SER A 182 9.45 12.22 -20.56
N GLY A 183 10.04 11.75 -21.66
CA GLY A 183 11.11 10.75 -21.63
C GLY A 183 10.63 9.32 -21.88
N SER A 184 11.54 8.36 -21.75
CA SER A 184 11.25 6.94 -21.94
C SER A 184 10.15 6.45 -21.01
N ARG A 185 9.39 5.39 -21.43
CA ARG A 185 8.28 4.79 -20.66
C ARG A 185 7.11 5.75 -20.37
N PHE A 186 7.02 6.88 -21.07
CA PHE A 186 5.81 7.70 -21.16
C PHE A 186 5.16 7.52 -22.52
N TYR A 187 3.85 7.65 -22.57
CA TYR A 187 3.04 7.39 -23.75
C TYR A 187 1.83 8.33 -23.78
N PHE A 188 1.21 8.43 -24.95
CA PHE A 188 -0.15 8.95 -25.06
C PHE A 188 -1.07 7.82 -25.52
N LEU A 189 -2.20 7.67 -24.83
CA LEU A 189 -3.36 7.00 -25.41
C LEU A 189 -4.18 8.05 -26.16
N LYS A 190 -4.58 7.75 -27.38
CA LYS A 190 -5.35 8.67 -28.23
C LYS A 190 -6.51 7.96 -28.93
N GLY A 191 -7.51 8.71 -29.38
CA GLY A 191 -8.62 8.17 -30.14
C GLY A 191 -9.30 6.99 -29.43
N VAL A 192 -9.33 5.84 -30.10
CA VAL A 192 -9.94 4.61 -29.59
C VAL A 192 -9.22 4.04 -28.38
N GLY A 193 -7.89 4.24 -28.25
CA GLY A 193 -7.12 3.79 -27.08
C GLY A 193 -7.49 4.55 -25.82
N ALA A 194 -7.61 5.87 -25.88
CA ALA A 194 -8.08 6.67 -24.75
C ALA A 194 -9.53 6.31 -24.35
N ARG A 195 -10.39 6.05 -25.33
CA ARG A 195 -11.77 5.60 -25.07
C ARG A 195 -11.79 4.23 -24.41
N LEU A 196 -10.92 3.30 -24.84
CA LEU A 196 -10.82 1.97 -24.25
C LEU A 196 -10.40 2.05 -22.77
N GLU A 197 -9.38 2.85 -22.43
CA GLU A 197 -8.99 3.04 -21.03
C GLU A 197 -10.12 3.64 -20.18
N ILE A 198 -10.71 4.75 -20.66
CA ILE A 198 -11.82 5.39 -19.93
C ILE A 198 -12.99 4.44 -19.76
N GLY A 199 -13.34 3.66 -20.80
CA GLY A 199 -14.40 2.68 -20.76
C GLY A 199 -14.13 1.54 -19.78
N LEU A 200 -12.91 1.01 -19.78
CA LEU A 200 -12.46 -0.05 -18.87
C LEU A 200 -12.52 0.39 -17.41
N LEU A 201 -11.92 1.56 -17.10
CA LEU A 201 -11.87 2.08 -15.73
C LEU A 201 -13.27 2.46 -15.23
N ARG A 202 -14.13 2.98 -16.11
CA ARG A 202 -15.52 3.25 -15.76
C ARG A 202 -16.30 1.97 -15.47
N MET A 203 -16.13 0.93 -16.29
CA MET A 203 -16.77 -0.38 -16.06
C MET A 203 -16.31 -0.98 -14.72
N ALA A 204 -15.02 -0.84 -14.38
CA ALA A 204 -14.49 -1.28 -13.09
C ALA A 204 -15.13 -0.51 -11.94
N LEU A 205 -15.27 0.81 -12.06
CA LEU A 205 -15.88 1.65 -11.03
C LEU A 205 -17.37 1.34 -10.85
N ASP A 206 -18.11 1.13 -11.95
CA ASP A 206 -19.53 0.74 -11.90
C ASP A 206 -19.68 -0.62 -11.19
N GLN A 207 -18.82 -1.61 -11.50
CA GLN A 207 -18.80 -2.90 -10.78
C GLN A 207 -18.51 -2.74 -9.29
N ALA A 208 -17.57 -1.86 -8.92
CA ALA A 208 -17.27 -1.59 -7.51
C ALA A 208 -18.50 -1.01 -6.80
N MET A 209 -19.20 -0.06 -7.42
CA MET A 209 -20.42 0.52 -6.85
C MET A 209 -21.52 -0.53 -6.66
N ASP A 210 -21.70 -1.43 -7.62
CA ASP A 210 -22.65 -2.56 -7.53
C ASP A 210 -22.27 -3.52 -6.38
N ALA A 211 -20.99 -3.64 -6.06
CA ALA A 211 -20.45 -4.41 -4.93
C ALA A 211 -20.48 -3.66 -3.59
N GLY A 212 -21.03 -2.44 -3.55
CA GLY A 212 -21.19 -1.62 -2.33
C GLY A 212 -19.98 -0.76 -1.98
N PHE A 213 -19.07 -0.52 -2.93
CA PHE A 213 -17.96 0.44 -2.74
C PHE A 213 -18.42 1.87 -3.00
N THR A 214 -17.94 2.80 -2.19
CA THR A 214 -18.07 4.22 -2.44
C THR A 214 -16.98 4.67 -3.43
N PRO A 215 -17.35 5.21 -4.61
CA PRO A 215 -16.36 5.69 -5.58
C PRO A 215 -15.67 6.95 -5.08
N MET A 216 -14.34 7.03 -5.30
CA MET A 216 -13.52 8.17 -4.88
C MET A 216 -12.55 8.59 -5.97
N ILE A 217 -12.39 9.90 -6.15
CA ILE A 217 -11.25 10.50 -6.87
C ILE A 217 -10.26 10.95 -5.80
N THR A 218 -9.11 10.29 -5.73
CA THR A 218 -8.15 10.48 -4.66
C THR A 218 -7.07 11.50 -4.98
N PRO A 219 -6.47 12.18 -3.98
CA PRO A 219 -5.22 12.88 -4.17
C PRO A 219 -4.13 11.93 -4.67
N THR A 220 -3.27 12.40 -5.56
CA THR A 220 -2.09 11.65 -6.03
C THR A 220 -0.81 12.09 -5.34
N LEU A 221 -0.85 13.17 -4.58
CA LEU A 221 0.20 13.66 -3.71
C LEU A 221 -0.18 13.41 -2.27
N VAL A 222 0.70 12.75 -1.52
CA VAL A 222 0.48 12.40 -0.12
C VAL A 222 1.65 12.85 0.75
N ARG A 223 1.36 13.04 2.03
CA ARG A 223 2.37 13.40 3.04
C ARG A 223 3.26 12.20 3.40
N PRO A 224 4.49 12.44 3.89
CA PRO A 224 5.40 11.38 4.35
C PRO A 224 4.76 10.43 5.37
N GLU A 225 3.98 10.95 6.31
CA GLU A 225 3.34 10.14 7.36
C GLU A 225 2.35 9.14 6.78
N THR A 226 1.62 9.53 5.74
CA THR A 226 0.66 8.64 5.05
C THR A 226 1.42 7.55 4.28
N MET A 227 2.50 7.92 3.58
CA MET A 227 3.35 6.97 2.86
C MET A 227 3.97 5.94 3.82
N GLN A 228 4.54 6.43 4.94
CA GLN A 228 5.13 5.59 5.98
C GLN A 228 4.09 4.69 6.65
N GLY A 229 2.89 5.20 6.90
CA GLY A 229 1.80 4.44 7.52
C GLY A 229 1.38 3.23 6.69
N THR A 230 1.49 3.31 5.39
CA THR A 230 1.17 2.20 4.48
C THR A 230 2.33 1.23 4.26
N GLY A 231 3.56 1.59 4.64
CA GLY A 231 4.76 0.74 4.51
C GLY A 231 5.46 0.87 3.15
N PHE A 232 5.11 1.85 2.33
CA PHE A 232 5.72 2.03 1.00
C PHE A 232 7.06 2.74 1.02
N ASP A 233 7.35 3.58 2.01
CA ASP A 233 8.56 4.41 2.09
C ASP A 233 9.86 3.59 2.25
N ILE A 234 9.83 2.48 2.96
CA ILE A 234 11.02 1.69 3.29
C ILE A 234 11.35 0.67 2.20
N ALA A 235 10.32 -0.02 1.69
CA ALA A 235 10.51 -1.10 0.72
C ALA A 235 10.72 -0.58 -0.72
N HIS A 236 10.24 0.64 -1.01
CA HIS A 236 10.10 1.15 -2.37
C HIS A 236 10.65 2.56 -2.58
N ASP A 237 11.53 3.08 -1.71
CA ASP A 237 12.07 4.45 -1.81
C ASP A 237 12.65 4.76 -3.20
N ALA A 238 13.36 3.80 -3.81
CA ALA A 238 13.89 3.94 -5.17
C ALA A 238 12.79 4.03 -6.26
N GLU A 239 11.59 3.50 -6.00
CA GLU A 239 10.46 3.44 -6.93
C GLU A 239 9.53 4.66 -6.83
N ILE A 240 9.67 5.49 -5.79
CA ILE A 240 8.77 6.58 -5.46
C ILE A 240 9.28 7.90 -5.98
N TYR A 241 8.41 8.71 -6.60
CA TYR A 241 8.70 10.10 -6.92
C TYR A 241 8.45 10.97 -5.69
N ARG A 242 9.46 11.71 -5.24
CA ARG A 242 9.37 12.69 -4.15
C ARG A 242 9.51 14.11 -4.70
N LEU A 243 8.68 15.01 -4.20
CA LEU A 243 8.77 16.46 -4.37
C LEU A 243 9.43 17.03 -3.12
N GLU A 244 10.73 17.30 -3.19
CA GLU A 244 11.54 17.66 -2.01
C GLU A 244 11.14 19.01 -1.41
N GLU A 245 10.81 20.00 -2.26
CA GLU A 245 10.44 21.35 -1.83
C GLU A 245 9.10 21.39 -1.09
N ASP A 246 8.15 20.54 -1.49
CA ASP A 246 6.81 20.45 -0.90
C ASP A 246 6.71 19.41 0.22
N ASP A 247 7.74 18.57 0.35
CA ASP A 247 7.76 17.37 1.21
C ASP A 247 6.55 16.45 0.97
N LEU A 248 6.28 16.15 -0.31
CA LEU A 248 5.18 15.29 -0.76
C LEU A 248 5.71 14.16 -1.63
N TYR A 249 4.93 13.07 -1.70
CA TYR A 249 5.20 11.93 -2.55
C TYR A 249 4.09 11.71 -3.57
N LEU A 250 4.44 11.36 -4.81
CA LEU A 250 3.48 10.84 -5.79
C LEU A 250 3.18 9.38 -5.45
N VAL A 251 1.89 9.03 -5.43
CA VAL A 251 1.45 7.65 -5.10
C VAL A 251 1.72 6.69 -6.26
N GLY A 252 2.22 5.49 -5.95
CA GLY A 252 2.28 4.36 -6.88
C GLY A 252 0.97 3.57 -6.99
N THR A 253 0.02 3.88 -6.12
CA THR A 253 -1.33 3.31 -6.01
C THR A 253 -2.20 4.22 -5.15
N SER A 254 -3.50 4.33 -5.46
CA SER A 254 -4.44 5.06 -4.60
C SER A 254 -4.67 4.38 -3.23
N GLU A 255 -4.23 3.14 -3.05
CA GLU A 255 -4.20 2.48 -1.74
C GLU A 255 -3.63 3.40 -0.65
N VAL A 256 -2.53 4.11 -0.95
CA VAL A 256 -1.89 5.01 0.03
C VAL A 256 -2.82 6.11 0.50
N ALA A 257 -3.50 6.77 -0.43
CA ALA A 257 -4.45 7.83 -0.11
C ALA A 257 -5.70 7.28 0.59
N LEU A 258 -6.20 6.12 0.14
CA LEU A 258 -7.36 5.44 0.71
C LEU A 258 -7.08 4.93 2.13
N ALA A 259 -5.92 4.33 2.37
CA ALA A 259 -5.51 3.89 3.70
C ALA A 259 -5.34 5.07 4.68
N GLY A 260 -4.86 6.21 4.18
CA GLY A 260 -4.72 7.42 4.97
C GLY A 260 -6.03 8.18 5.25
N TYR A 261 -7.13 7.81 4.58
CA TYR A 261 -8.39 8.57 4.64
C TYR A 261 -8.98 8.65 6.06
N HIS A 262 -8.87 7.58 6.83
CA HIS A 262 -9.34 7.49 8.21
C HIS A 262 -8.22 7.55 9.25
N SER A 263 -7.05 8.12 8.92
CA SER A 263 -5.95 8.28 9.89
C SER A 263 -6.42 8.99 11.16
N ASP A 264 -6.02 8.46 12.33
CA ASP A 264 -6.38 8.97 13.66
C ASP A 264 -7.90 8.94 13.99
N GLU A 265 -8.64 8.04 13.33
CA GLU A 265 -10.08 7.92 13.55
C GLU A 265 -10.47 6.59 14.20
N ILE A 266 -11.62 6.63 14.89
CA ILE A 266 -12.35 5.44 15.31
C ILE A 266 -13.54 5.31 14.36
N ILE A 267 -13.50 4.30 13.50
CA ILE A 267 -14.55 4.04 12.52
C ILE A 267 -15.59 3.05 13.05
N ASP A 268 -16.79 3.13 12.51
CA ASP A 268 -17.90 2.22 12.84
C ASP A 268 -17.98 1.09 11.79
N LEU A 269 -17.75 -0.13 12.24
CA LEU A 269 -17.89 -1.36 11.46
C LEU A 269 -19.16 -2.16 11.81
N GLY A 270 -20.05 -1.61 12.64
CA GLY A 270 -21.27 -2.30 13.06
C GLY A 270 -22.24 -2.61 11.90
N ALA A 271 -22.19 -1.83 10.82
CA ALA A 271 -22.96 -2.10 9.59
C ALA A 271 -22.22 -3.00 8.57
N GLY A 272 -21.02 -3.46 8.89
CA GLY A 272 -20.15 -4.26 8.03
C GLY A 272 -18.93 -3.50 7.53
N PRO A 273 -18.19 -4.06 6.55
CA PRO A 273 -16.99 -3.47 6.01
C PRO A 273 -17.23 -2.10 5.36
N VAL A 274 -16.31 -1.15 5.57
CA VAL A 274 -16.29 0.14 4.88
C VAL A 274 -15.43 0.01 3.63
N ARG A 275 -16.02 0.22 2.45
CA ARG A 275 -15.41 -0.03 1.14
C ARG A 275 -15.32 1.22 0.30
N TYR A 276 -14.14 1.48 -0.27
CA TYR A 276 -13.86 2.58 -1.18
C TYR A 276 -13.25 2.08 -2.47
N ALA A 277 -13.63 2.66 -3.60
CA ALA A 277 -13.02 2.41 -4.91
C ALA A 277 -12.38 3.71 -5.41
N GLY A 278 -11.05 3.77 -5.39
CA GLY A 278 -10.27 4.94 -5.78
C GLY A 278 -9.88 4.90 -7.25
N TRP A 279 -10.29 5.91 -8.03
CA TRP A 279 -9.73 6.13 -9.36
C TRP A 279 -8.65 7.20 -9.28
N SER A 280 -7.43 6.84 -9.69
CA SER A 280 -6.30 7.78 -9.72
C SER A 280 -5.29 7.46 -10.81
N SER A 281 -4.49 8.47 -11.18
CA SER A 281 -3.19 8.25 -11.80
C SER A 281 -2.22 7.74 -10.73
N CYS A 282 -1.34 6.81 -11.14
CA CYS A 282 -0.31 6.19 -10.33
C CYS A 282 1.06 6.41 -10.98
N TYR A 283 2.09 6.54 -10.16
CA TYR A 283 3.43 6.92 -10.61
C TYR A 283 4.48 5.99 -10.00
N ARG A 284 5.32 5.41 -10.84
CA ARG A 284 6.43 4.55 -10.40
C ARG A 284 7.70 4.90 -11.13
N ARG A 285 8.84 4.98 -10.46
CA ARG A 285 10.14 5.25 -11.09
C ARG A 285 10.69 4.07 -11.87
N GLU A 286 10.19 2.86 -11.61
CA GLU A 286 10.61 1.61 -12.25
C GLU A 286 12.15 1.43 -12.21
N ALA A 287 12.78 1.82 -11.10
CA ALA A 287 14.23 1.89 -10.95
C ALA A 287 14.91 0.51 -11.00
N GLY A 288 14.22 -0.53 -10.52
CA GLY A 288 14.74 -1.92 -10.51
C GLY A 288 14.54 -2.69 -11.82
N SER A 289 13.88 -2.10 -12.83
CA SER A 289 13.43 -2.81 -14.03
C SER A 289 14.27 -2.54 -15.28
N HIS A 290 15.59 -2.33 -15.13
CA HIS A 290 16.47 -2.10 -16.28
C HIS A 290 16.43 -3.25 -17.28
N GLY A 291 16.02 -2.97 -18.52
CA GLY A 291 15.95 -3.96 -19.60
C GLY A 291 14.72 -4.87 -19.61
N LYS A 292 13.87 -4.84 -18.56
CA LYS A 292 12.61 -5.61 -18.51
C LYS A 292 11.45 -4.78 -19.10
N ASP A 293 10.62 -5.40 -19.95
CA ASP A 293 9.38 -4.83 -20.50
C ASP A 293 9.56 -3.38 -21.04
N THR A 294 10.62 -3.16 -21.83
CA THR A 294 10.97 -1.82 -22.34
C THR A 294 10.09 -1.39 -23.52
N ARG A 295 9.39 -2.33 -24.16
CA ARG A 295 8.54 -2.10 -25.32
C ARG A 295 7.07 -1.93 -24.92
N GLY A 296 6.40 -0.92 -25.48
CA GLY A 296 4.99 -0.65 -25.29
C GLY A 296 4.62 -0.12 -23.90
N ILE A 297 3.41 -0.46 -23.43
CA ILE A 297 2.81 0.11 -22.24
C ILE A 297 2.63 -0.90 -21.07
N ILE A 298 3.35 -2.02 -21.09
CA ILE A 298 3.31 -3.02 -19.99
C ILE A 298 3.88 -2.42 -18.69
N ARG A 299 5.01 -1.69 -18.80
CA ARG A 299 5.72 -1.12 -17.66
C ARG A 299 6.07 0.34 -17.94
N VAL A 300 5.33 1.24 -17.29
CA VAL A 300 5.35 2.69 -17.57
C VAL A 300 5.45 3.48 -16.27
N HIS A 301 5.95 4.73 -16.36
CA HIS A 301 6.11 5.62 -15.21
C HIS A 301 4.81 6.21 -14.70
N GLN A 302 3.79 6.31 -15.55
CA GLN A 302 2.47 6.83 -15.23
C GLN A 302 1.40 5.94 -15.86
N PHE A 303 0.40 5.56 -15.06
CA PHE A 303 -0.76 4.77 -15.49
C PHE A 303 -1.98 5.10 -14.64
N ASN A 304 -3.16 4.75 -15.11
CA ASN A 304 -4.40 4.92 -14.33
C ASN A 304 -4.82 3.59 -13.71
N LYS A 305 -5.48 3.69 -12.56
CA LYS A 305 -5.93 2.52 -11.79
C LYS A 305 -7.27 2.81 -11.08
N VAL A 306 -8.15 1.81 -11.05
CA VAL A 306 -9.25 1.70 -10.09
C VAL A 306 -8.86 0.68 -9.04
N GLU A 307 -8.74 1.15 -7.80
CA GLU A 307 -8.31 0.37 -6.64
C GLU A 307 -9.45 0.19 -5.66
N MET A 308 -9.74 -1.03 -5.27
CA MET A 308 -10.58 -1.38 -4.14
C MET A 308 -9.79 -1.23 -2.85
N PHE A 309 -10.41 -0.67 -1.82
CA PHE A 309 -9.85 -0.59 -0.48
C PHE A 309 -10.95 -0.86 0.55
N THR A 310 -10.67 -1.74 1.50
CA THR A 310 -11.64 -2.13 2.52
C THR A 310 -11.04 -2.02 3.92
N TYR A 311 -11.83 -1.41 4.82
CA TYR A 311 -11.64 -1.51 6.26
C TYR A 311 -12.65 -2.50 6.82
N THR A 312 -12.20 -3.45 7.62
CA THR A 312 -13.05 -4.49 8.20
C THR A 312 -12.51 -4.94 9.56
N THR A 313 -13.23 -5.83 10.22
CA THR A 313 -12.72 -6.50 11.42
C THR A 313 -11.62 -7.50 11.05
N VAL A 314 -10.74 -7.82 12.00
CA VAL A 314 -9.68 -8.81 11.77
C VAL A 314 -10.27 -10.19 11.46
N GLU A 315 -11.39 -10.50 12.09
CA GLU A 315 -12.10 -11.77 11.94
C GLU A 315 -12.72 -11.93 10.54
N ASP A 316 -13.23 -10.84 9.97
CA ASP A 316 -13.89 -10.85 8.65
C ASP A 316 -12.90 -10.68 7.47
N ALA A 317 -11.67 -10.24 7.75
CA ALA A 317 -10.68 -9.94 6.72
C ALA A 317 -10.39 -11.12 5.76
N PRO A 318 -10.28 -12.38 6.20
CA PRO A 318 -10.07 -13.49 5.26
C PRO A 318 -11.24 -13.66 4.28
N ALA A 319 -12.48 -13.56 4.76
CA ALA A 319 -13.65 -13.68 3.90
C ALA A 319 -13.80 -12.47 2.95
N GLU A 320 -13.39 -11.27 3.39
CA GLU A 320 -13.38 -10.08 2.53
C GLU A 320 -12.31 -10.20 1.46
N HIS A 321 -11.14 -10.79 1.76
CA HIS A 321 -10.07 -11.03 0.79
C HIS A 321 -10.54 -11.94 -0.36
N GLU A 322 -11.22 -13.03 -0.04
CA GLU A 322 -11.80 -13.93 -1.05
C GLU A 322 -12.88 -13.22 -1.89
N ARG A 323 -13.67 -12.32 -1.29
CA ARG A 323 -14.65 -11.51 -2.05
C ARG A 323 -13.96 -10.55 -3.02
N MET A 324 -12.87 -9.90 -2.59
CA MET A 324 -12.10 -9.00 -3.44
C MET A 324 -11.50 -9.74 -4.63
N LEU A 325 -10.91 -10.93 -4.40
CA LEU A 325 -10.43 -11.80 -5.46
C LEU A 325 -11.55 -12.15 -6.44
N ALA A 326 -12.73 -12.51 -5.95
CA ALA A 326 -13.87 -12.84 -6.81
C ALA A 326 -14.32 -11.64 -7.68
N TRP A 327 -14.24 -10.40 -7.19
CA TRP A 327 -14.52 -9.20 -7.98
C TRP A 327 -13.48 -8.95 -9.07
N GLU A 328 -12.22 -9.22 -8.81
CA GLU A 328 -11.14 -9.16 -9.82
C GLU A 328 -11.37 -10.17 -10.93
N GLU A 329 -11.72 -11.42 -10.58
CA GLU A 329 -12.05 -12.46 -11.55
C GLU A 329 -13.29 -12.10 -12.39
N GLN A 330 -14.31 -11.47 -11.79
CA GLN A 330 -15.48 -10.98 -12.52
C GLN A 330 -15.11 -9.93 -13.58
N MET A 331 -14.15 -9.04 -13.27
CA MET A 331 -13.66 -8.07 -14.24
C MET A 331 -12.93 -8.76 -15.40
N LEU A 332 -12.07 -9.76 -15.12
CA LEU A 332 -11.37 -10.54 -16.14
C LEU A 332 -12.36 -11.30 -17.04
N ALA A 333 -13.40 -11.88 -16.45
CA ALA A 333 -14.46 -12.54 -17.19
C ALA A 333 -15.23 -11.58 -18.12
N LYS A 334 -15.51 -10.34 -17.68
CA LYS A 334 -16.17 -9.30 -18.50
C LYS A 334 -15.35 -8.88 -19.72
N VAL A 335 -14.04 -8.93 -19.62
CA VAL A 335 -13.15 -8.63 -20.77
C VAL A 335 -12.70 -9.88 -21.52
N GLU A 336 -13.27 -11.05 -21.18
CA GLU A 336 -13.12 -12.30 -21.90
C GLU A 336 -11.65 -12.74 -22.08
N LEU A 337 -10.81 -12.50 -21.06
CA LEU A 337 -9.40 -12.89 -21.06
C LEU A 337 -9.19 -14.24 -20.36
N PRO A 338 -8.37 -15.15 -20.90
CA PRO A 338 -7.89 -16.31 -20.17
C PRO A 338 -6.86 -15.88 -19.11
N TYR A 339 -6.98 -16.42 -17.91
CA TYR A 339 -6.13 -16.05 -16.79
C TYR A 339 -5.85 -17.21 -15.84
N ARG A 340 -4.87 -17.05 -14.99
CA ARG A 340 -4.66 -17.90 -13.82
C ARG A 340 -4.69 -17.06 -12.54
N VAL A 341 -5.09 -17.70 -11.45
CA VAL A 341 -5.01 -17.14 -10.09
C VAL A 341 -3.87 -17.83 -9.36
N ILE A 342 -2.99 -17.05 -8.78
CA ILE A 342 -1.88 -17.54 -7.97
C ILE A 342 -1.97 -17.05 -6.54
N ASP A 343 -1.53 -17.88 -5.60
CA ASP A 343 -1.22 -17.50 -4.22
C ASP A 343 0.26 -17.15 -4.19
N THR A 344 0.55 -15.90 -3.97
CA THR A 344 1.90 -15.32 -4.07
C THR A 344 2.78 -15.85 -2.93
N ALA A 345 4.02 -16.25 -3.24
CA ALA A 345 4.95 -16.70 -2.22
C ALA A 345 5.37 -15.59 -1.26
N ALA A 346 5.67 -15.98 -0.03
CA ALA A 346 5.93 -15.04 1.07
C ALA A 346 7.06 -14.04 0.80
N GLY A 347 8.09 -14.44 0.03
CA GLY A 347 9.21 -13.56 -0.32
C GLY A 347 8.89 -12.49 -1.37
N ASP A 348 7.77 -12.66 -2.10
CA ASP A 348 7.26 -11.66 -3.05
C ASP A 348 6.13 -10.79 -2.46
N LEU A 349 5.74 -11.03 -1.22
CA LEU A 349 4.77 -10.18 -0.52
C LEU A 349 5.37 -8.80 -0.24
N GLY A 350 4.63 -7.75 -0.56
CA GLY A 350 4.91 -6.40 -0.06
C GLY A 350 4.99 -6.35 1.47
N MET A 351 5.60 -5.30 2.01
CA MET A 351 5.83 -5.15 3.44
C MET A 351 4.53 -5.21 4.27
N SER A 352 3.44 -4.64 3.75
CA SER A 352 2.14 -4.59 4.43
C SER A 352 1.31 -5.86 4.29
N ALA A 353 1.55 -6.68 3.25
CA ALA A 353 0.73 -7.84 2.96
C ALA A 353 1.06 -9.04 3.85
N ALA A 354 0.04 -9.65 4.44
CA ALA A 354 0.11 -10.92 5.14
C ALA A 354 -0.19 -12.10 4.19
N ARG A 355 -0.99 -11.88 3.15
CA ARG A 355 -1.26 -12.78 2.02
C ARG A 355 -1.66 -11.95 0.81
N LYS A 356 -1.28 -12.40 -0.39
CA LYS A 356 -1.62 -11.75 -1.66
C LYS A 356 -2.02 -12.82 -2.69
N PHE A 357 -3.08 -12.52 -3.45
CA PHE A 357 -3.44 -13.26 -4.64
C PHE A 357 -3.22 -12.37 -5.86
N ASP A 358 -2.66 -12.95 -6.93
CA ASP A 358 -2.54 -12.28 -8.22
C ASP A 358 -3.41 -12.98 -9.25
N CYS A 359 -4.07 -12.20 -10.10
CA CYS A 359 -4.69 -12.68 -11.30
C CYS A 359 -3.82 -12.26 -12.50
N GLU A 360 -3.31 -13.25 -13.20
CA GLU A 360 -2.42 -13.06 -14.33
C GLU A 360 -3.11 -13.49 -15.63
N ALA A 361 -3.23 -12.59 -16.60
CA ALA A 361 -3.80 -12.90 -17.90
C ALA A 361 -2.72 -13.34 -18.89
N TRP A 362 -3.10 -14.22 -19.80
CA TRP A 362 -2.23 -14.65 -20.89
C TRP A 362 -1.96 -13.54 -21.88
N VAL A 363 -0.69 -13.26 -22.16
CA VAL A 363 -0.24 -12.31 -23.18
C VAL A 363 0.36 -13.08 -24.36
N PRO A 364 -0.36 -13.14 -25.50
CA PRO A 364 -0.01 -14.00 -26.63
C PRO A 364 1.41 -13.86 -27.16
N THR A 365 1.89 -12.62 -27.35
CA THR A 365 3.21 -12.38 -27.92
C THR A 365 4.36 -12.66 -26.95
N GLN A 366 4.07 -12.73 -25.65
CA GLN A 366 5.04 -13.13 -24.64
C GLN A 366 5.02 -14.64 -24.38
N GLY A 367 3.92 -15.33 -24.77
CA GLY A 367 3.73 -16.74 -24.52
C GLY A 367 3.68 -17.08 -23.03
N ASP A 368 3.23 -16.12 -22.18
CA ASP A 368 3.24 -16.25 -20.73
C ASP A 368 2.07 -15.47 -20.09
N TYR A 369 1.82 -15.79 -18.82
CA TYR A 369 0.87 -15.08 -17.98
C TYR A 369 1.51 -13.83 -17.36
N ARG A 370 0.77 -12.72 -17.34
CA ARG A 370 1.23 -11.44 -16.78
C ARG A 370 0.21 -10.92 -15.77
N GLU A 371 0.69 -10.52 -14.61
CA GLU A 371 -0.12 -9.89 -13.57
C GLU A 371 -0.88 -8.67 -14.11
N LEU A 372 -2.20 -8.72 -14.08
CA LEU A 372 -3.08 -7.60 -14.38
C LEU A 372 -3.66 -6.99 -13.13
N THR A 373 -3.91 -7.79 -12.12
CA THR A 373 -4.56 -7.38 -10.87
C THR A 373 -4.10 -8.24 -9.72
N SER A 374 -4.09 -7.64 -8.52
CA SER A 374 -3.70 -8.29 -7.28
C SER A 374 -4.56 -7.80 -6.13
N THR A 375 -4.81 -8.67 -5.14
CA THR A 375 -5.46 -8.31 -3.89
C THR A 375 -4.65 -8.79 -2.68
N SER A 376 -4.56 -7.93 -1.65
CA SER A 376 -3.76 -8.18 -0.45
C SER A 376 -4.59 -8.01 0.82
N ASN A 377 -4.41 -8.93 1.75
CA ASN A 377 -4.84 -8.78 3.13
C ASN A 377 -3.66 -8.22 3.94
N CYS A 378 -3.80 -6.97 4.39
CA CYS A 378 -2.79 -6.29 5.20
C CYS A 378 -3.02 -6.46 6.71
N THR A 379 -4.03 -7.21 7.11
CA THR A 379 -4.41 -7.36 8.52
C THR A 379 -4.43 -6.01 9.23
N THR A 380 -3.86 -5.87 10.42
CA THR A 380 -3.82 -4.61 11.18
C THR A 380 -2.60 -3.74 10.87
N PHE A 381 -1.75 -4.12 9.93
CA PHE A 381 -0.44 -3.47 9.70
C PHE A 381 -0.55 -1.97 9.41
N GLN A 382 -1.38 -1.58 8.45
CA GLN A 382 -1.57 -0.18 8.07
C GLN A 382 -2.39 0.57 9.12
N ALA A 383 -3.46 -0.05 9.62
CA ALA A 383 -4.34 0.58 10.60
C ALA A 383 -3.61 0.90 11.92
N ARG A 384 -2.67 0.06 12.38
CA ARG A 384 -1.84 0.37 13.54
C ARG A 384 -0.95 1.59 13.30
N ARG A 385 -0.31 1.68 12.15
CA ARG A 385 0.59 2.76 11.77
C ARG A 385 -0.13 4.09 11.56
N LEU A 386 -1.37 4.03 11.05
CA LEU A 386 -2.23 5.19 10.78
C LEU A 386 -3.22 5.48 11.91
N ASN A 387 -3.14 4.73 13.02
CA ASN A 387 -4.01 4.85 14.19
C ASN A 387 -5.51 4.79 13.86
N ILE A 388 -5.89 3.83 13.00
CA ILE A 388 -7.28 3.60 12.61
C ILE A 388 -7.84 2.46 13.46
N ARG A 389 -8.91 2.72 14.16
CA ARG A 389 -9.44 1.80 15.17
C ARG A 389 -10.95 1.64 15.04
N GLU A 390 -11.47 0.58 15.61
CA GLU A 390 -12.90 0.38 15.84
C GLU A 390 -13.20 0.26 17.33
N ARG A 391 -14.45 0.46 17.71
CA ARG A 391 -14.91 0.20 19.07
C ARG A 391 -15.11 -1.31 19.25
N GLN A 392 -14.64 -1.83 20.38
CA GLN A 392 -14.96 -3.20 20.77
C GLN A 392 -16.37 -3.20 21.41
N GLU A 393 -17.31 -3.92 20.78
CA GLU A 393 -18.65 -4.12 21.29
C GLU A 393 -18.76 -5.55 21.84
N GLY A 394 -19.05 -5.70 23.15
CA GLY A 394 -19.25 -6.99 23.80
C GLY A 394 -19.33 -6.88 25.32
N GLU A 395 -20.01 -7.82 25.98
CA GLU A 395 -20.03 -7.88 27.46
C GLU A 395 -18.61 -8.04 28.01
N GLY A 396 -18.14 -7.01 28.74
CA GLY A 396 -16.81 -6.98 29.34
C GLY A 396 -15.68 -6.41 28.48
N GLN A 397 -15.89 -6.14 27.19
CA GLN A 397 -14.91 -5.48 26.33
C GLN A 397 -15.15 -3.97 26.32
N LYS A 398 -14.21 -3.21 26.89
CA LYS A 398 -14.20 -1.74 26.83
C LYS A 398 -12.90 -1.31 26.17
N GLY A 399 -13.02 -0.53 25.09
CA GLY A 399 -11.85 0.02 24.43
C GLY A 399 -11.99 0.07 22.93
N THR A 400 -10.86 0.23 22.27
CA THR A 400 -10.74 0.24 20.81
C THR A 400 -9.65 -0.74 20.39
N ARG A 401 -9.76 -1.30 19.18
CA ARG A 401 -8.72 -2.13 18.56
C ARG A 401 -8.45 -1.64 17.13
N ALA A 402 -7.28 -1.97 16.60
CA ALA A 402 -6.97 -1.69 15.21
C ALA A 402 -7.88 -2.53 14.28
N VAL A 403 -8.32 -1.92 13.19
CA VAL A 403 -9.07 -2.60 12.13
C VAL A 403 -8.14 -3.37 11.20
N ALA A 404 -8.67 -4.26 10.38
CA ALA A 404 -7.95 -4.81 9.24
C ALA A 404 -8.16 -3.94 8.00
N THR A 405 -7.14 -3.88 7.14
CA THR A 405 -7.19 -3.25 5.82
C THR A 405 -6.90 -4.25 4.73
N LEU A 406 -7.58 -4.09 3.60
CA LEU A 406 -7.36 -4.88 2.40
C LEU A 406 -7.34 -3.94 1.19
N ASN A 407 -6.56 -4.28 0.18
CA ASN A 407 -6.52 -3.60 -1.10
C ASN A 407 -6.66 -4.59 -2.25
N GLY A 408 -7.10 -4.11 -3.41
CA GLY A 408 -7.16 -4.92 -4.61
C GLY A 408 -7.41 -4.08 -5.85
N THR A 409 -6.76 -4.43 -6.94
CA THR A 409 -6.86 -3.73 -8.21
C THR A 409 -8.05 -4.25 -9.01
N LEU A 410 -8.96 -3.38 -9.46
CA LEU A 410 -10.02 -3.79 -10.39
C LEU A 410 -9.62 -3.64 -11.86
N ALA A 411 -8.94 -2.58 -12.22
CA ALA A 411 -8.43 -2.38 -13.57
C ALA A 411 -7.30 -1.36 -13.59
N THR A 412 -6.37 -1.55 -14.54
CA THR A 412 -5.28 -0.61 -14.82
C THR A 412 -5.09 -0.45 -16.33
N THR A 413 -4.31 0.56 -16.72
CA THR A 413 -3.87 0.74 -18.11
C THR A 413 -3.23 -0.53 -18.70
N ARG A 414 -2.53 -1.36 -17.90
CA ARG A 414 -1.90 -2.61 -18.34
C ARG A 414 -2.90 -3.61 -18.96
N TRP A 415 -4.16 -3.61 -18.53
CA TRP A 415 -5.20 -4.47 -19.09
C TRP A 415 -5.39 -4.27 -20.59
N ILE A 416 -5.11 -3.05 -21.11
CA ILE A 416 -5.18 -2.74 -22.56
C ILE A 416 -4.26 -3.64 -23.34
N VAL A 417 -3.07 -3.97 -22.80
CA VAL A 417 -2.11 -4.88 -23.44
C VAL A 417 -2.76 -6.23 -23.72
N ALA A 418 -3.31 -6.86 -22.70
CA ALA A 418 -3.95 -8.17 -22.84
C ALA A 418 -5.19 -8.12 -23.73
N ILE A 419 -6.01 -7.06 -23.62
CA ILE A 419 -7.21 -6.86 -24.44
C ILE A 419 -6.83 -6.73 -25.91
N LEU A 420 -5.85 -5.89 -26.26
CA LEU A 420 -5.43 -5.70 -27.64
C LEU A 420 -4.85 -6.99 -28.23
N GLU A 421 -3.96 -7.66 -27.51
CA GLU A 421 -3.28 -8.84 -28.01
C GLU A 421 -4.20 -10.06 -28.11
N HIS A 422 -5.12 -10.24 -27.15
CA HIS A 422 -6.03 -11.39 -27.15
C HIS A 422 -7.16 -11.26 -28.19
N HIS A 423 -7.72 -10.06 -28.33
CA HIS A 423 -8.91 -9.82 -29.17
C HIS A 423 -8.61 -9.27 -30.57
N GLN A 424 -7.33 -9.30 -31.00
CA GLN A 424 -6.93 -8.86 -32.35
C GLN A 424 -7.51 -9.76 -33.45
N ASN A 425 -7.78 -9.16 -34.59
CA ASN A 425 -8.21 -9.82 -35.82
C ASN A 425 -7.05 -9.89 -36.83
N PRO A 426 -7.14 -10.77 -37.86
CA PRO A 426 -6.08 -10.92 -38.89
C PRO A 426 -5.71 -9.60 -39.58
N ASP A 427 -6.69 -8.70 -39.79
CA ASP A 427 -6.50 -7.39 -40.42
C ASP A 427 -5.86 -6.34 -39.47
N GLY A 428 -5.63 -6.66 -38.19
CA GLY A 428 -5.07 -5.76 -37.18
C GLY A 428 -6.12 -4.92 -36.45
N SER A 429 -7.38 -5.06 -36.76
CA SER A 429 -8.47 -4.53 -35.94
C SER A 429 -8.62 -5.33 -34.64
N VAL A 430 -9.34 -4.79 -33.66
CA VAL A 430 -9.54 -5.47 -32.38
C VAL A 430 -11.03 -5.56 -32.05
N THR A 431 -11.51 -6.76 -31.78
CA THR A 431 -12.88 -6.98 -31.31
C THR A 431 -13.05 -6.45 -29.89
N VAL A 432 -14.05 -5.61 -29.66
CA VAL A 432 -14.33 -5.07 -28.33
C VAL A 432 -15.13 -6.11 -27.53
N PRO A 433 -14.65 -6.54 -26.33
CA PRO A 433 -15.39 -7.42 -25.44
C PRO A 433 -16.82 -6.92 -25.20
N ALA A 434 -17.79 -7.83 -25.18
CA ALA A 434 -19.20 -7.45 -25.17
C ALA A 434 -19.57 -6.51 -24.00
N ALA A 435 -19.04 -6.76 -22.81
CA ALA A 435 -19.29 -5.94 -21.63
C ALA A 435 -18.69 -4.52 -21.71
N LEU A 436 -17.65 -4.29 -22.53
CA LEU A 436 -17.06 -2.97 -22.74
C LEU A 436 -17.80 -2.12 -23.78
N ARG A 437 -18.57 -2.71 -24.68
CA ARG A 437 -19.25 -1.99 -25.78
C ARG A 437 -20.12 -0.83 -25.31
N PRO A 438 -20.94 -0.95 -24.26
CA PRO A 438 -21.71 0.18 -23.73
C PRO A 438 -20.84 1.37 -23.32
N TYR A 439 -19.65 1.10 -22.76
CA TYR A 439 -18.68 2.11 -22.35
C TYR A 439 -17.86 2.69 -23.53
N MET A 440 -17.94 2.04 -24.70
CA MET A 440 -17.34 2.44 -25.96
C MET A 440 -18.33 3.06 -26.94
N ASN A 441 -19.52 3.52 -26.47
CA ASN A 441 -20.64 4.01 -27.28
C ASN A 441 -21.12 2.98 -28.32
N GLY A 442 -21.18 1.71 -27.95
CA GLY A 442 -21.62 0.61 -28.81
C GLY A 442 -20.61 0.15 -29.86
N LEU A 443 -19.35 0.60 -29.78
CA LEU A 443 -18.31 0.19 -30.73
C LEU A 443 -17.99 -1.30 -30.53
N GLU A 444 -18.15 -2.08 -31.60
CA GLU A 444 -17.91 -3.52 -31.58
C GLU A 444 -16.48 -3.89 -31.99
N THR A 445 -15.83 -3.01 -32.74
CA THR A 445 -14.48 -3.24 -33.26
C THR A 445 -13.68 -1.93 -33.22
N LEU A 446 -12.42 -1.98 -32.81
CA LEU A 446 -11.46 -0.91 -32.96
C LEU A 446 -10.87 -1.03 -34.37
N PRO A 447 -11.19 -0.13 -35.30
CA PRO A 447 -10.77 -0.27 -36.70
C PRO A 447 -9.31 0.14 -36.90
N VAL A 448 -8.66 -0.45 -37.89
CA VAL A 448 -7.38 0.04 -38.45
C VAL A 448 -7.63 1.41 -39.11
N LEU A 449 -6.69 2.36 -38.95
CA LEU A 449 -6.74 3.71 -39.53
C LEU A 449 -6.41 3.73 -41.02
#